data_d046543f4e23b276ca32938253f793b5
#
_entry.id   d046543f4e23b276ca32938253f793b5
#
_cell.length_a   1.000
_cell.length_b   1.000
_cell.length_c   1.000
_cell.angle_alpha   90.00
_cell.angle_beta   90.00
_cell.angle_gamma   90.00
#
_symmetry.space_group_name_H-M   'P 1'
#
loop_
_entity.id
_entity.type
_entity.pdbx_description
1 polymer ?
#
loop_
_entity_poly.entity_id
_entity_poly.type
_entity_poly.pdbx_seq_one_letter_code
_entity_poly.pdbx_strand_id
1 'polypeptide(L)'
;HFFCGRPKVHSLRIVGGHKADEGEWPWQVSIRENRLHVCGGSLVSSQWVVTAAHCFDGPLNPSVYRVHLGEYELPKPAHTMVSSAIGQIIVHPYYAGDGLSADIALVRLVEPVNFSRTILPICLPSTSDPEPFPVGMSCWVTGWGNLYPEAPFSTRTLQELEIPILDVDECDKMYHNDSDSSSDTETVPEGYRLIYDDMICAGYAEGKKDSCQGDSGGPLACKLNGTWFLAGVVSFGLGCSQSNRPGVYTRVTSYMDWIQNNMGKHTP
;
A
#
# COMPACT_ATOMS: atom_id res chain seq x y z
N HIS A 1 13.07 -14.15 -18.82
CA HIS A 1 13.05 -14.05 -17.36
C HIS A 1 12.29 -12.78 -16.98
N PHE A 2 11.20 -12.95 -16.25
CA PHE A 2 10.49 -11.83 -15.62
C PHE A 2 11.18 -11.56 -14.27
N PHE A 3 11.80 -10.38 -14.14
CA PHE A 3 12.36 -9.92 -12.87
C PHE A 3 11.34 -9.06 -12.13
N CYS A 4 11.27 -9.18 -10.82
CA CYS A 4 10.44 -8.30 -10.00
C CYS A 4 10.86 -6.82 -10.17
N GLY A 5 9.94 -5.90 -9.90
CA GLY A 5 10.20 -4.47 -9.83
C GLY A 5 10.66 -3.81 -11.13
N ARG A 6 10.44 -4.44 -12.29
CA ARG A 6 10.85 -3.90 -13.60
C ARG A 6 9.68 -3.87 -14.58
N PRO A 7 8.80 -2.86 -14.49
CA PRO A 7 7.70 -2.70 -15.41
C PRO A 7 8.21 -2.49 -16.83
N LYS A 8 7.43 -2.92 -17.81
CA LYS A 8 7.75 -2.76 -19.24
C LYS A 8 7.22 -1.44 -19.81
N VAL A 9 6.39 -0.76 -19.05
CA VAL A 9 5.86 0.55 -19.38
C VAL A 9 6.66 1.59 -18.61
N HIS A 10 7.14 2.61 -19.30
CA HIS A 10 7.84 3.74 -18.70
C HIS A 10 7.08 5.01 -19.08
N SER A 11 6.46 5.66 -18.12
CA SER A 11 5.85 6.97 -18.31
C SER A 11 6.91 8.08 -18.25
N LEU A 12 6.65 9.17 -18.96
CA LEU A 12 7.33 10.44 -18.73
C LEU A 12 6.70 11.08 -17.49
N ARG A 13 7.34 10.87 -16.35
CA ARG A 13 6.84 11.28 -15.03
C ARG A 13 6.63 12.79 -14.96
N ILE A 14 5.42 13.19 -14.59
CA ILE A 14 5.07 14.57 -14.26
C ILE A 14 4.96 14.65 -12.74
N VAL A 15 5.60 15.64 -12.13
CA VAL A 15 5.53 15.89 -10.68
C VAL A 15 4.10 16.25 -10.28
N GLY A 16 3.55 15.51 -9.31
CA GLY A 16 2.19 15.68 -8.79
C GLY A 16 1.31 14.46 -9.02
N GLY A 17 0.26 14.29 -8.22
CA GLY A 17 -0.70 13.19 -8.39
C GLY A 17 -1.45 13.29 -9.72
N HIS A 18 -1.49 12.21 -10.47
CA HIS A 18 -2.15 12.11 -11.77
C HIS A 18 -2.54 10.66 -12.07
N LYS A 19 -3.22 10.46 -13.18
CA LYS A 19 -3.54 9.13 -13.68
C LYS A 19 -2.26 8.41 -14.09
N ALA A 20 -2.09 7.18 -13.62
CA ALA A 20 -1.03 6.29 -14.09
C ALA A 20 -1.24 5.91 -15.56
N ASP A 21 -0.20 5.45 -16.22
CA ASP A 21 -0.33 4.79 -17.52
C ASP A 21 -0.71 3.30 -17.34
N GLU A 22 -1.49 2.76 -18.29
CA GLU A 22 -1.90 1.36 -18.23
C GLU A 22 -0.70 0.42 -18.25
N GLY A 23 -0.55 -0.40 -17.18
CA GLY A 23 0.57 -1.34 -17.00
C GLY A 23 1.85 -0.73 -16.43
N GLU A 24 1.83 0.53 -15.98
CA GLU A 24 2.96 1.17 -15.32
C GLU A 24 3.24 0.58 -13.93
N TRP A 25 2.17 0.20 -13.20
CA TRP A 25 2.24 -0.42 -11.88
C TRP A 25 1.70 -1.85 -11.92
N PRO A 26 2.41 -2.80 -12.57
CA PRO A 26 1.86 -4.13 -12.85
C PRO A 26 1.72 -5.02 -11.62
N TRP A 27 2.21 -4.60 -10.47
CA TRP A 27 2.03 -5.25 -9.16
C TRP A 27 0.82 -4.75 -8.39
N GLN A 28 0.20 -3.63 -8.81
CA GLN A 28 -1.00 -3.12 -8.17
C GLN A 28 -2.15 -4.11 -8.37
N VAL A 29 -2.76 -4.53 -7.27
CA VAL A 29 -3.95 -5.38 -7.30
C VAL A 29 -5.12 -4.71 -6.59
N SER A 30 -6.33 -5.12 -6.98
CA SER A 30 -7.59 -4.75 -6.33
C SER A 30 -8.11 -5.95 -5.55
N ILE A 31 -8.25 -5.80 -4.22
CA ILE A 31 -8.92 -6.79 -3.38
C ILE A 31 -10.39 -6.41 -3.32
N ARG A 32 -11.25 -7.35 -3.66
CA ARG A 32 -12.68 -7.15 -3.71
C ARG A 32 -13.39 -8.06 -2.74
N GLU A 33 -14.29 -7.49 -1.97
CA GLU A 33 -15.26 -8.20 -1.16
C GLU A 33 -16.64 -8.09 -1.83
N ASN A 34 -17.31 -9.23 -2.06
CA ASN A 34 -18.63 -9.24 -2.70
C ASN A 34 -18.68 -8.42 -4.00
N ARG A 35 -17.62 -8.45 -4.82
CA ARG A 35 -17.39 -7.71 -6.08
C ARG A 35 -17.08 -6.22 -5.91
N LEU A 36 -17.11 -5.65 -4.71
CA LEU A 36 -16.74 -4.27 -4.45
C LEU A 36 -15.25 -4.17 -4.12
N HIS A 37 -14.57 -3.18 -4.69
CA HIS A 37 -13.20 -2.85 -4.32
C HIS A 37 -13.19 -2.36 -2.86
N VAL A 38 -12.39 -3.02 -2.02
CA VAL A 38 -12.26 -2.67 -0.59
C VAL A 38 -10.83 -2.26 -0.24
N CYS A 39 -9.84 -2.83 -0.91
CA CYS A 39 -8.43 -2.55 -0.65
C CYS A 39 -7.58 -2.72 -1.91
N GLY A 40 -6.44 -2.05 -1.90
CA GLY A 40 -5.31 -2.35 -2.79
C GLY A 40 -4.45 -3.48 -2.25
N GLY A 41 -3.42 -3.81 -2.98
CA GLY A 41 -2.39 -4.76 -2.57
C GLY A 41 -1.26 -4.79 -3.57
N SER A 42 -0.21 -5.52 -3.24
CA SER A 42 1.00 -5.64 -4.05
C SER A 42 1.32 -7.10 -4.37
N LEU A 43 1.33 -7.46 -5.64
CA LEU A 43 1.80 -8.78 -6.07
C LEU A 43 3.31 -8.86 -5.82
N VAL A 44 3.76 -9.84 -5.04
CA VAL A 44 5.19 -10.05 -4.69
C VAL A 44 5.77 -11.35 -5.25
N SER A 45 4.91 -12.26 -5.68
CA SER A 45 5.26 -13.46 -6.45
C SER A 45 4.08 -13.88 -7.32
N SER A 46 4.22 -14.98 -8.09
CA SER A 46 3.09 -15.48 -8.90
C SER A 46 1.86 -15.88 -8.09
N GLN A 47 1.98 -16.07 -6.78
CA GLN A 47 0.89 -16.59 -5.95
C GLN A 47 0.67 -15.81 -4.66
N TRP A 48 1.48 -14.77 -4.37
CA TRP A 48 1.41 -14.03 -3.13
C TRP A 48 1.20 -12.53 -3.33
N VAL A 49 0.29 -11.99 -2.54
CA VAL A 49 -0.01 -10.56 -2.44
C VAL A 49 0.22 -10.10 -1.01
N VAL A 50 0.88 -8.95 -0.86
CA VAL A 50 1.00 -8.23 0.42
C VAL A 50 -0.04 -7.12 0.44
N THR A 51 -0.75 -6.97 1.56
CA THR A 51 -1.75 -5.94 1.80
C THR A 51 -1.84 -5.60 3.29
N ALA A 52 -2.75 -4.72 3.70
CA ALA A 52 -2.98 -4.39 5.10
C ALA A 52 -3.87 -5.42 5.81
N ALA A 53 -3.65 -5.59 7.11
CA ALA A 53 -4.44 -6.49 7.94
C ALA A 53 -5.88 -5.98 8.13
N HIS A 54 -6.06 -4.65 8.28
CA HIS A 54 -7.39 -4.03 8.44
C HIS A 54 -8.33 -4.24 7.26
N CYS A 55 -7.81 -4.64 6.09
CA CYS A 55 -8.63 -5.04 4.95
C CYS A 55 -9.51 -6.27 5.22
N PHE A 56 -9.25 -6.98 6.32
CA PHE A 56 -9.91 -8.24 6.71
C PHE A 56 -10.44 -8.20 8.14
N ASP A 57 -10.95 -7.06 8.60
CA ASP A 57 -11.48 -6.89 9.98
C ASP A 57 -12.76 -7.69 10.26
N GLY A 58 -13.32 -8.32 9.23
CA GLY A 58 -14.45 -9.25 9.36
C GLY A 58 -14.02 -10.71 9.57
N PRO A 59 -14.97 -11.65 9.49
CA PRO A 59 -14.63 -13.06 9.49
C PRO A 59 -13.68 -13.41 8.35
N LEU A 60 -12.53 -14.04 8.67
CA LEU A 60 -11.53 -14.47 7.70
C LEU A 60 -12.07 -15.60 6.81
N ASN A 61 -13.01 -15.30 5.94
CA ASN A 61 -13.56 -16.22 4.95
C ASN A 61 -13.03 -15.88 3.55
N PRO A 62 -12.02 -16.60 3.03
CA PRO A 62 -11.44 -16.29 1.72
C PRO A 62 -12.45 -16.33 0.57
N SER A 63 -13.56 -17.04 0.71
CA SER A 63 -14.53 -17.23 -0.37
C SER A 63 -15.30 -15.97 -0.76
N VAL A 64 -15.40 -14.98 0.16
CA VAL A 64 -16.08 -13.71 -0.12
C VAL A 64 -15.18 -12.70 -0.84
N TYR A 65 -13.85 -12.98 -0.86
CA TYR A 65 -12.85 -12.11 -1.45
C TYR A 65 -12.35 -12.63 -2.80
N ARG A 66 -11.93 -11.71 -3.65
CA ARG A 66 -11.20 -11.99 -4.89
C ARG A 66 -10.10 -10.96 -5.10
N VAL A 67 -9.03 -11.37 -5.77
CA VAL A 67 -7.95 -10.47 -6.19
C VAL A 67 -8.06 -10.25 -7.70
N HIS A 68 -8.11 -8.99 -8.11
CA HIS A 68 -8.04 -8.58 -9.50
C HIS A 68 -6.65 -8.04 -9.80
N LEU A 69 -6.02 -8.57 -10.85
CA LEU A 69 -4.67 -8.23 -11.30
C LEU A 69 -4.72 -7.69 -12.72
N GLY A 70 -3.83 -6.76 -13.05
CA GLY A 70 -3.80 -6.14 -14.39
C GLY A 70 -4.99 -5.20 -14.64
N GLU A 71 -5.63 -4.71 -13.60
CA GLU A 71 -6.77 -3.78 -13.68
C GLU A 71 -6.26 -2.34 -13.72
N TYR A 72 -6.83 -1.53 -14.58
CA TYR A 72 -6.51 -0.12 -14.74
C TYR A 72 -7.70 0.78 -14.35
N GLU A 73 -8.89 0.44 -14.85
CA GLU A 73 -10.15 1.10 -14.50
C GLU A 73 -11.09 0.14 -13.76
N LEU A 74 -11.49 0.47 -12.52
CA LEU A 74 -12.28 -0.43 -11.66
C LEU A 74 -13.60 -0.96 -12.26
N PRO A 75 -14.40 -0.20 -13.04
CA PRO A 75 -15.65 -0.73 -13.57
C PRO A 75 -15.54 -1.35 -14.96
N LYS A 76 -14.42 -1.17 -15.63
CA LYS A 76 -14.20 -1.71 -16.97
C LYS A 76 -13.10 -2.77 -16.89
N PRO A 77 -13.45 -4.06 -16.80
CA PRO A 77 -12.43 -5.09 -16.82
C PRO A 77 -11.67 -5.01 -18.14
N ALA A 78 -10.37 -4.73 -18.06
CA ALA A 78 -9.49 -4.82 -19.22
C ALA A 78 -9.44 -6.27 -19.71
N HIS A 79 -9.25 -6.49 -21.03
CA HIS A 79 -9.05 -7.83 -21.58
C HIS A 79 -7.82 -8.54 -20.99
N THR A 80 -6.91 -7.79 -20.36
CA THR A 80 -5.69 -8.26 -19.69
C THR A 80 -5.89 -8.55 -18.21
N MET A 81 -7.05 -8.25 -17.63
CA MET A 81 -7.35 -8.43 -16.23
C MET A 81 -7.56 -9.90 -15.89
N VAL A 82 -6.94 -10.34 -14.80
CA VAL A 82 -7.11 -11.66 -14.23
C VAL A 82 -7.82 -11.55 -12.88
N SER A 83 -8.88 -12.33 -12.67
CA SER A 83 -9.57 -12.44 -11.39
C SER A 83 -9.23 -13.78 -10.73
N SER A 84 -8.55 -13.75 -9.60
CA SER A 84 -8.12 -14.94 -8.85
C SER A 84 -8.92 -15.12 -7.57
N ALA A 85 -9.25 -16.36 -7.24
CA ALA A 85 -9.76 -16.71 -5.92
C ALA A 85 -8.63 -16.72 -4.90
N ILE A 86 -8.98 -16.47 -3.64
CA ILE A 86 -8.06 -16.50 -2.50
C ILE A 86 -8.13 -17.88 -1.86
N GLY A 87 -6.97 -18.52 -1.72
CA GLY A 87 -6.82 -19.79 -1.03
C GLY A 87 -6.58 -19.63 0.46
N GLN A 88 -5.89 -18.56 0.85
CA GLN A 88 -5.55 -18.28 2.25
C GLN A 88 -5.33 -16.79 2.48
N ILE A 89 -5.76 -16.32 3.65
CA ILE A 89 -5.46 -14.99 4.20
C ILE A 89 -4.68 -15.21 5.49
N ILE A 90 -3.52 -14.59 5.63
CA ILE A 90 -2.66 -14.66 6.81
C ILE A 90 -2.49 -13.25 7.34
N VAL A 91 -3.20 -12.91 8.38
CA VAL A 91 -3.05 -11.65 9.12
C VAL A 91 -1.86 -11.79 10.08
N HIS A 92 -1.08 -10.73 10.24
CA HIS A 92 0.04 -10.75 11.19
C HIS A 92 -0.47 -10.97 12.62
N PRO A 93 0.13 -11.90 13.41
CA PRO A 93 -0.41 -12.29 14.71
C PRO A 93 -0.41 -11.17 15.77
N TYR A 94 0.37 -10.12 15.56
CA TYR A 94 0.43 -8.96 16.46
C TYR A 94 -0.44 -7.79 15.99
N TYR A 95 -1.17 -7.94 14.89
CA TYR A 95 -2.14 -6.92 14.49
C TYR A 95 -3.24 -6.79 15.57
N ALA A 96 -3.43 -5.58 16.07
CA ALA A 96 -4.34 -5.30 17.18
C ALA A 96 -5.47 -4.29 16.84
N GLY A 97 -5.50 -3.82 15.61
CA GLY A 97 -6.49 -2.86 15.11
C GLY A 97 -5.89 -1.73 14.30
N ASP A 98 -6.75 -0.92 13.68
CA ASP A 98 -6.38 0.22 12.85
C ASP A 98 -5.52 1.22 13.61
N GLY A 99 -4.51 1.77 12.92
CA GLY A 99 -3.60 2.76 13.49
C GLY A 99 -2.59 2.20 14.49
N LEU A 100 -2.54 0.87 14.68
CA LEU A 100 -1.59 0.18 15.53
C LEU A 100 -0.54 -0.59 14.70
N SER A 101 0.47 -1.12 15.39
CA SER A 101 1.54 -1.93 14.78
C SER A 101 1.02 -3.16 14.07
N ALA A 102 1.82 -3.67 13.16
CA ALA A 102 1.60 -4.93 12.44
C ALA A 102 0.37 -4.95 11.53
N ASP A 103 -0.02 -3.82 10.98
CA ASP A 103 -1.09 -3.74 9.97
C ASP A 103 -0.60 -4.27 8.61
N ILE A 104 -0.41 -5.59 8.56
CA ILE A 104 0.07 -6.30 7.37
C ILE A 104 -0.58 -7.69 7.27
N ALA A 105 -0.93 -8.08 6.06
CA ALA A 105 -1.45 -9.39 5.74
C ALA A 105 -0.85 -9.95 4.45
N LEU A 106 -0.80 -11.27 4.36
CA LEU A 106 -0.46 -12.02 3.16
C LEU A 106 -1.71 -12.70 2.61
N VAL A 107 -1.89 -12.59 1.32
CA VAL A 107 -2.95 -13.28 0.59
C VAL A 107 -2.33 -14.25 -0.38
N ARG A 108 -2.65 -15.53 -0.24
CA ARG A 108 -2.26 -16.58 -1.17
C ARG A 108 -3.37 -16.83 -2.17
N LEU A 109 -3.04 -16.71 -3.45
CA LEU A 109 -3.95 -17.03 -4.54
C LEU A 109 -4.11 -18.55 -4.66
N VAL A 110 -5.28 -19.02 -5.09
CA VAL A 110 -5.53 -20.47 -5.31
C VAL A 110 -4.56 -21.01 -6.36
N GLU A 111 -4.43 -20.30 -7.48
CA GLU A 111 -3.53 -20.67 -8.58
C GLU A 111 -2.48 -19.59 -8.82
N PRO A 112 -1.25 -19.98 -9.18
CA PRO A 112 -0.24 -19.02 -9.61
C PRO A 112 -0.70 -18.25 -10.87
N VAL A 113 -0.46 -16.94 -10.90
CA VAL A 113 -0.77 -16.13 -12.08
C VAL A 113 0.40 -16.12 -13.06
N ASN A 114 0.07 -16.06 -14.35
CA ASN A 114 1.05 -15.88 -15.40
C ASN A 114 1.45 -14.39 -15.47
N PHE A 115 2.74 -14.11 -15.47
CA PHE A 115 3.24 -12.76 -15.64
C PHE A 115 3.02 -12.27 -17.07
N SER A 116 2.67 -11.01 -17.20
CA SER A 116 2.40 -10.33 -18.47
C SER A 116 2.98 -8.91 -18.44
N ARG A 117 2.64 -8.10 -19.44
CA ARG A 117 2.99 -6.67 -19.42
C ARG A 117 2.31 -5.91 -18.30
N THR A 118 1.10 -6.32 -17.91
CA THR A 118 0.26 -5.65 -16.91
C THR A 118 0.19 -6.39 -15.58
N ILE A 119 0.85 -7.55 -15.44
CA ILE A 119 0.90 -8.36 -14.23
C ILE A 119 2.33 -8.81 -13.98
N LEU A 120 3.03 -8.12 -13.07
CA LEU A 120 4.40 -8.41 -12.65
C LEU A 120 4.54 -8.18 -11.14
N PRO A 121 5.42 -8.92 -10.45
CA PRO A 121 5.65 -8.69 -9.03
C PRO A 121 6.54 -7.47 -8.80
N ILE A 122 6.31 -6.76 -7.68
CA ILE A 122 7.27 -5.83 -7.09
C ILE A 122 8.32 -6.62 -6.31
N CYS A 123 9.55 -6.09 -6.19
CA CYS A 123 10.55 -6.73 -5.34
C CYS A 123 10.31 -6.45 -3.86
N LEU A 124 10.63 -7.41 -3.03
CA LEU A 124 10.72 -7.24 -1.59
C LEU A 124 12.13 -6.78 -1.20
N PRO A 125 12.28 -5.88 -0.19
CA PRO A 125 13.59 -5.46 0.29
C PRO A 125 14.38 -6.63 0.88
N SER A 126 15.71 -6.47 0.95
CA SER A 126 16.58 -7.46 1.57
C SER A 126 16.49 -7.42 3.09
N THR A 127 16.60 -8.58 3.74
CA THR A 127 16.74 -8.66 5.21
C THR A 127 18.11 -8.19 5.71
N SER A 128 19.10 -8.08 4.83
CA SER A 128 20.45 -7.63 5.17
C SER A 128 20.61 -6.12 5.30
N ASP A 129 19.66 -5.35 4.76
CA ASP A 129 19.62 -3.89 4.86
C ASP A 129 18.31 -3.49 5.54
N PRO A 130 18.35 -3.08 6.82
CA PRO A 130 17.14 -2.73 7.56
C PRO A 130 16.55 -1.38 7.13
N GLU A 131 17.35 -0.48 6.56
CA GLU A 131 16.91 0.87 6.17
C GLU A 131 17.34 1.25 4.75
N PRO A 132 16.87 0.53 3.73
CA PRO A 132 17.25 0.83 2.35
C PRO A 132 16.57 2.09 1.79
N PHE A 133 15.60 2.65 2.51
CA PHE A 133 14.75 3.76 2.09
C PHE A 133 14.95 4.96 3.03
N PRO A 134 15.98 5.82 2.79
CA PRO A 134 16.30 6.92 3.70
C PRO A 134 15.25 8.06 3.66
N VAL A 135 15.22 8.84 4.72
CA VAL A 135 14.46 10.10 4.80
C VAL A 135 14.76 10.99 3.60
N GLY A 136 13.73 11.60 3.02
CA GLY A 136 13.82 12.44 1.83
C GLY A 136 13.80 11.66 0.51
N MET A 137 13.86 10.32 0.53
CA MET A 137 13.75 9.53 -0.68
C MET A 137 12.37 9.68 -1.30
N SER A 138 12.32 9.98 -2.61
CA SER A 138 11.08 9.98 -3.39
C SER A 138 10.59 8.55 -3.63
N CYS A 139 9.37 8.28 -3.18
CA CYS A 139 8.65 7.03 -3.41
C CYS A 139 7.28 7.32 -4.02
N TRP A 140 6.58 6.28 -4.45
CA TRP A 140 5.30 6.41 -5.13
C TRP A 140 4.23 5.59 -4.43
N VAL A 141 3.10 6.23 -4.17
CA VAL A 141 1.88 5.55 -3.75
C VAL A 141 0.92 5.46 -4.92
N THR A 142 0.26 4.31 -5.06
CA THR A 142 -0.67 4.04 -6.16
C THR A 142 -1.95 3.42 -5.64
N GLY A 143 -3.07 3.74 -6.30
CA GLY A 143 -4.37 3.21 -5.95
C GLY A 143 -5.52 3.85 -6.71
N TRP A 144 -6.73 3.47 -6.36
CA TRP A 144 -7.98 4.00 -6.96
C TRP A 144 -8.72 4.95 -6.01
N GLY A 145 -8.10 5.34 -4.91
CA GLY A 145 -8.61 6.32 -3.96
C GLY A 145 -8.67 7.73 -4.53
N ASN A 146 -9.34 8.61 -3.79
CA ASN A 146 -9.45 10.01 -4.18
C ASN A 146 -8.12 10.73 -3.90
N LEU A 147 -7.65 11.54 -4.83
CA LEU A 147 -6.46 12.38 -4.63
C LEU A 147 -6.76 13.64 -3.78
N TYR A 148 -8.05 13.97 -3.62
CA TYR A 148 -8.51 15.15 -2.88
C TYR A 148 -9.81 14.83 -2.13
N PRO A 149 -10.04 15.40 -0.93
CA PRO A 149 -11.23 15.14 -0.11
C PRO A 149 -12.56 15.44 -0.82
N GLU A 150 -12.57 16.42 -1.70
CA GLU A 150 -13.77 16.90 -2.42
C GLU A 150 -13.93 16.27 -3.81
N ALA A 151 -13.08 15.35 -4.21
CA ALA A 151 -13.21 14.71 -5.51
C ALA A 151 -14.53 13.91 -5.57
N PRO A 152 -15.39 14.14 -6.56
CA PRO A 152 -16.63 13.40 -6.69
C PRO A 152 -16.30 11.92 -6.95
N PHE A 153 -16.54 11.08 -5.96
CA PHE A 153 -16.46 9.61 -5.98
C PHE A 153 -15.32 9.00 -6.82
N SER A 154 -14.44 8.28 -6.14
CA SER A 154 -13.33 7.44 -6.64
C SER A 154 -13.04 7.60 -8.13
N THR A 155 -11.88 8.11 -8.44
CA THR A 155 -11.39 8.06 -9.82
C THR A 155 -11.31 6.58 -10.18
N ARG A 156 -12.16 6.16 -11.12
CA ARG A 156 -12.21 4.75 -11.55
C ARG A 156 -10.92 4.28 -12.21
N THR A 157 -10.00 5.19 -12.49
CA THR A 157 -8.71 4.97 -13.13
C THR A 157 -7.61 4.99 -12.08
N LEU A 158 -6.65 4.06 -12.18
CA LEU A 158 -5.50 3.99 -11.27
C LEU A 158 -4.76 5.33 -11.23
N GLN A 159 -4.51 5.82 -10.02
CA GLN A 159 -3.78 7.06 -9.75
C GLN A 159 -2.39 6.76 -9.22
N GLU A 160 -1.48 7.71 -9.37
CA GLU A 160 -0.15 7.67 -8.81
C GLU A 160 0.23 9.02 -8.20
N LEU A 161 1.02 8.99 -7.13
CA LEU A 161 1.50 10.18 -6.46
C LEU A 161 2.93 9.96 -5.97
N GLU A 162 3.83 10.87 -6.33
CA GLU A 162 5.19 10.93 -5.81
C GLU A 162 5.22 11.67 -4.48
N ILE A 163 5.82 11.05 -3.46
CA ILE A 163 5.91 11.58 -2.09
C ILE A 163 7.25 11.25 -1.47
N PRO A 164 7.85 12.16 -0.66
CA PRO A 164 9.08 11.88 0.06
C PRO A 164 8.82 11.09 1.35
N ILE A 165 9.77 10.23 1.72
CA ILE A 165 9.82 9.61 3.04
C ILE A 165 10.17 10.67 4.07
N LEU A 166 9.46 10.64 5.19
CA LEU A 166 9.65 11.53 6.33
C LEU A 166 10.34 10.80 7.49
N ASP A 167 10.97 11.59 8.36
CA ASP A 167 11.45 11.11 9.64
C ASP A 167 10.29 10.68 10.54
N VAL A 168 10.43 9.52 11.20
CA VAL A 168 9.35 8.93 12.02
C VAL A 168 9.04 9.78 13.24
N ASP A 169 10.06 10.34 13.88
CA ASP A 169 9.86 11.17 15.08
C ASP A 169 9.28 12.54 14.71
N GLU A 170 9.63 13.10 13.57
CA GLU A 170 9.01 14.32 13.05
C GLU A 170 7.54 14.05 12.66
N CYS A 171 7.28 12.93 12.05
CA CYS A 171 5.93 12.49 11.70
C CYS A 171 5.06 12.34 12.96
N ASP A 172 5.58 11.70 14.00
CA ASP A 172 4.90 11.55 15.29
C ASP A 172 4.55 12.91 15.91
N LYS A 173 5.50 13.87 15.88
CA LYS A 173 5.23 15.25 16.33
C LYS A 173 4.16 15.95 15.50
N MET A 174 4.09 15.71 14.18
CA MET A 174 3.04 16.28 13.34
C MET A 174 1.66 15.76 13.74
N TYR A 175 1.55 14.49 14.11
CA TYR A 175 0.31 13.89 14.58
C TYR A 175 -0.13 14.37 15.98
N HIS A 176 0.78 14.93 16.78
CA HIS A 176 0.49 15.55 18.09
C HIS A 176 0.12 17.03 17.98
N ASN A 177 0.47 17.71 16.89
CA ASN A 177 0.17 19.12 16.70
C ASN A 177 -1.27 19.32 16.20
N ASP A 178 -2.25 19.36 17.12
CA ASP A 178 -3.60 19.82 16.85
C ASP A 178 -3.65 21.35 16.81
N SER A 179 -3.52 21.93 15.63
CA SER A 179 -3.77 23.37 15.42
C SER A 179 -5.26 23.69 15.17
N ASP A 180 -6.16 22.72 15.15
CA ASP A 180 -7.61 22.91 15.05
C ASP A 180 -8.32 22.50 16.34
N SER A 181 -8.39 23.46 17.26
CA SER A 181 -9.19 23.39 18.48
C SER A 181 -10.71 23.53 18.18
N SER A 182 -11.30 22.58 17.47
CA SER A 182 -12.75 22.51 17.34
C SER A 182 -13.20 21.06 17.16
N SER A 183 -13.16 20.33 18.24
CA SER A 183 -14.07 19.24 18.61
C SER A 183 -13.39 18.27 19.59
N ASP A 184 -14.12 17.73 20.51
CA ASP A 184 -13.88 16.76 21.57
C ASP A 184 -12.93 15.56 21.25
N THR A 185 -11.73 15.81 20.78
CA THR A 185 -10.70 14.79 20.70
C THR A 185 -9.92 14.79 22.01
N GLU A 186 -9.98 13.68 22.72
CA GLU A 186 -9.15 13.41 23.90
C GLU A 186 -7.69 13.79 23.57
N THR A 187 -7.15 14.74 24.31
CA THR A 187 -5.76 15.15 24.17
C THR A 187 -4.87 13.93 24.39
N VAL A 188 -4.11 13.56 23.35
CA VAL A 188 -3.15 12.47 23.47
C VAL A 188 -2.19 12.79 24.61
N PRO A 189 -2.00 11.91 25.61
CA PRO A 189 -1.13 12.19 26.75
C PRO A 189 0.28 12.52 26.29
N GLU A 190 0.91 13.49 26.95
CA GLU A 190 2.32 13.85 26.68
C GLU A 190 3.21 12.62 26.81
N GLY A 191 3.99 12.30 25.76
CA GLY A 191 4.86 11.12 25.69
C GLY A 191 4.20 9.84 25.14
N TYR A 192 2.93 9.88 24.76
CA TYR A 192 2.31 8.76 24.05
C TYR A 192 2.70 8.82 22.56
N ARG A 193 3.26 7.74 22.05
CA ARG A 193 3.69 7.62 20.65
C ARG A 193 2.55 7.12 19.78
N LEU A 194 2.27 7.81 18.68
CA LEU A 194 1.25 7.44 17.68
C LEU A 194 1.89 6.72 16.49
N ILE A 195 3.12 7.11 16.12
CA ILE A 195 3.84 6.52 15.00
C ILE A 195 4.98 5.65 15.55
N TYR A 196 4.91 4.36 15.31
CA TYR A 196 5.83 3.36 15.81
C TYR A 196 7.00 3.09 14.83
N ASP A 197 8.06 2.43 15.31
CA ASP A 197 9.27 2.16 14.52
C ASP A 197 9.03 1.18 13.34
N ASP A 198 7.98 0.37 13.42
CA ASP A 198 7.53 -0.53 12.36
C ASP A 198 6.60 0.16 11.34
N MET A 199 6.52 1.49 11.40
CA MET A 199 5.81 2.32 10.46
C MET A 199 6.79 3.19 9.67
N ILE A 200 6.36 3.65 8.51
CA ILE A 200 7.04 4.60 7.66
C ILE A 200 6.07 5.71 7.30
N CYS A 201 6.49 6.95 7.42
CA CYS A 201 5.70 8.09 6.98
C CYS A 201 6.18 8.58 5.62
N ALA A 202 5.27 8.96 4.78
CA ALA A 202 5.59 9.63 3.53
C ALA A 202 4.50 10.64 3.16
N GLY A 203 4.91 11.76 2.59
CA GLY A 203 3.99 12.82 2.21
C GLY A 203 4.60 14.20 2.34
N TYR A 204 3.75 15.22 2.25
CA TYR A 204 4.14 16.61 2.40
C TYR A 204 3.50 17.22 3.65
N ALA A 205 4.28 17.91 4.47
CA ALA A 205 3.79 18.59 5.69
C ALA A 205 2.66 19.59 5.40
N GLU A 206 2.64 20.15 4.18
CA GLU A 206 1.62 21.10 3.75
C GLU A 206 0.23 20.46 3.46
N GLY A 207 0.12 19.13 3.44
CA GLY A 207 -1.14 18.41 3.30
C GLY A 207 -1.83 18.51 1.95
N LYS A 208 -1.21 19.12 0.94
CA LYS A 208 -1.89 19.37 -0.35
C LYS A 208 -2.03 18.14 -1.26
N LYS A 209 -1.31 17.07 -0.94
CA LYS A 209 -1.27 15.84 -1.74
C LYS A 209 -1.00 14.65 -0.82
N ASP A 210 -1.88 13.70 -0.77
CA ASP A 210 -1.73 12.47 0.03
C ASP A 210 -2.52 11.31 -0.60
N SER A 211 -2.20 10.08 -0.17
CA SER A 211 -3.04 8.91 -0.44
C SER A 211 -4.35 9.02 0.34
N CYS A 212 -5.44 8.64 -0.28
CA CYS A 212 -6.78 8.82 0.28
C CYS A 212 -7.54 7.51 0.40
N GLN A 213 -8.74 7.61 0.94
CA GLN A 213 -9.68 6.49 1.15
C GLN A 213 -9.85 5.66 -0.15
N GLY A 214 -9.58 4.36 -0.07
CA GLY A 214 -9.58 3.43 -1.21
C GLY A 214 -8.19 2.96 -1.64
N ASP A 215 -7.12 3.49 -1.04
CA ASP A 215 -5.74 3.05 -1.27
C ASP A 215 -5.22 2.07 -0.21
N SER A 216 -5.99 1.86 0.88
CA SER A 216 -5.68 0.94 1.97
C SER A 216 -5.11 -0.39 1.48
N GLY A 217 -4.00 -0.83 2.04
CA GLY A 217 -3.30 -2.05 1.62
C GLY A 217 -2.46 -1.93 0.35
N GLY A 218 -2.59 -0.82 -0.38
CA GLY A 218 -1.79 -0.55 -1.58
C GLY A 218 -0.32 -0.29 -1.30
N PRO A 219 0.53 -0.24 -2.35
CA PRO A 219 1.97 -0.10 -2.21
C PRO A 219 2.43 1.34 -1.98
N LEU A 220 3.42 1.50 -1.10
CA LEU A 220 4.43 2.56 -1.20
C LEU A 220 5.65 1.93 -1.89
N ALA A 221 5.89 2.31 -3.14
CA ALA A 221 6.95 1.78 -3.97
C ALA A 221 8.13 2.74 -4.07
N CYS A 222 9.34 2.27 -3.79
CA CYS A 222 10.56 3.07 -3.91
C CYS A 222 11.51 2.46 -4.94
N LYS A 223 12.21 3.29 -5.69
CA LYS A 223 13.08 2.83 -6.77
C LYS A 223 14.55 2.89 -6.38
N LEU A 224 15.20 1.74 -6.29
CA LEU A 224 16.63 1.60 -6.04
C LEU A 224 17.33 1.02 -7.27
N ASN A 225 18.33 1.72 -7.79
CA ASN A 225 19.13 1.25 -8.94
C ASN A 225 18.28 0.74 -10.11
N GLY A 226 17.20 1.44 -10.44
CA GLY A 226 16.32 1.11 -11.56
C GLY A 226 15.29 0.01 -11.29
N THR A 227 15.26 -0.55 -10.08
CA THR A 227 14.32 -1.60 -9.65
C THR A 227 13.39 -1.08 -8.57
N TRP A 228 12.11 -1.45 -8.65
CA TRP A 228 11.09 -1.05 -7.67
C TRP A 228 10.97 -2.04 -6.53
N PHE A 229 10.95 -1.52 -5.33
CA PHE A 229 10.81 -2.28 -4.08
C PHE A 229 9.58 -1.82 -3.30
N LEU A 230 8.92 -2.76 -2.64
CA LEU A 230 7.84 -2.49 -1.71
C LEU A 230 8.43 -2.00 -0.39
N ALA A 231 8.37 -0.69 -0.16
CA ALA A 231 8.85 -0.07 1.06
C ALA A 231 7.80 -0.05 2.17
N GLY A 232 6.55 0.18 1.79
CA GLY A 232 5.44 0.29 2.73
C GLY A 232 4.12 -0.25 2.17
N VAL A 233 3.18 -0.46 3.09
CA VAL A 233 1.79 -0.83 2.82
C VAL A 233 0.90 0.26 3.40
N VAL A 234 0.02 0.84 2.61
CA VAL A 234 -0.91 1.89 3.06
C VAL A 234 -1.71 1.39 4.25
N SER A 235 -1.50 1.99 5.42
CA SER A 235 -2.17 1.61 6.66
C SER A 235 -3.23 2.61 7.05
N PHE A 236 -2.85 3.83 7.43
CA PHE A 236 -3.81 4.85 7.81
C PHE A 236 -3.31 6.27 7.46
N GLY A 237 -4.23 7.22 7.48
CA GLY A 237 -3.96 8.64 7.40
C GLY A 237 -5.17 9.36 7.97
N LEU A 238 -4.96 10.26 8.92
CA LEU A 238 -6.02 11.07 9.49
C LEU A 238 -6.38 12.20 8.53
N GLY A 239 -7.38 11.95 7.68
CA GLY A 239 -7.89 12.93 6.71
C GLY A 239 -7.00 13.07 5.48
N CYS A 240 -7.60 12.90 4.31
CA CYS A 240 -6.88 13.04 3.04
C CYS A 240 -6.40 14.49 2.87
N SER A 241 -5.12 14.67 2.54
CA SER A 241 -4.55 15.98 2.19
C SER A 241 -4.64 17.06 3.29
N GLN A 242 -4.71 16.68 4.55
CA GLN A 242 -4.67 17.62 5.68
C GLN A 242 -3.22 18.02 6.00
N SER A 243 -3.03 19.29 6.38
CA SER A 243 -1.74 19.77 6.87
C SER A 243 -1.32 19.01 8.14
N ASN A 244 -0.04 18.70 8.26
CA ASN A 244 0.53 17.93 9.36
C ASN A 244 -0.07 16.52 9.57
N ARG A 245 -0.60 15.92 8.50
CA ARG A 245 -1.13 14.55 8.50
C ARG A 245 -0.59 13.76 7.30
N PRO A 246 0.73 13.46 7.27
CA PRO A 246 1.30 12.63 6.21
C PRO A 246 0.72 11.22 6.27
N GLY A 247 0.75 10.50 5.15
CA GLY A 247 0.35 9.10 5.09
C GLY A 247 1.26 8.21 5.94
N VAL A 248 0.65 7.24 6.64
CA VAL A 248 1.34 6.25 7.45
C VAL A 248 1.20 4.88 6.80
N TYR A 249 2.31 4.20 6.69
CA TYR A 249 2.47 2.93 6.01
C TYR A 249 3.11 1.92 6.96
N THR A 250 2.69 0.67 6.90
CA THR A 250 3.43 -0.42 7.57
C THR A 250 4.79 -0.57 6.90
N ARG A 251 5.88 -0.53 7.67
CA ARG A 251 7.27 -0.65 7.18
C ARG A 251 7.56 -2.09 6.80
N VAL A 252 7.68 -2.38 5.50
CA VAL A 252 7.85 -3.75 5.00
C VAL A 252 9.14 -4.39 5.50
N THR A 253 10.24 -3.63 5.64
CA THR A 253 11.52 -4.17 6.16
C THR A 253 11.39 -4.77 7.56
N SER A 254 10.49 -4.24 8.40
CA SER A 254 10.23 -4.76 9.75
C SER A 254 9.56 -6.15 9.73
N TYR A 255 8.96 -6.55 8.63
CA TYR A 255 8.17 -7.78 8.52
C TYR A 255 8.73 -8.80 7.53
N MET A 256 9.94 -8.57 6.99
CA MET A 256 10.51 -9.41 5.95
C MET A 256 10.68 -10.87 6.37
N ASP A 257 11.13 -11.12 7.60
CA ASP A 257 11.27 -12.49 8.13
C ASP A 257 9.91 -13.21 8.20
N TRP A 258 8.88 -12.50 8.67
CA TRP A 258 7.52 -13.04 8.71
C TRP A 258 6.96 -13.33 7.31
N ILE A 259 7.17 -12.42 6.37
CA ILE A 259 6.75 -12.58 4.97
C ILE A 259 7.44 -13.82 4.36
N GLN A 260 8.76 -13.89 4.44
CA GLN A 260 9.54 -14.99 3.85
C GLN A 260 9.20 -16.34 4.48
N ASN A 261 9.04 -16.39 5.82
CA ASN A 261 8.68 -17.61 6.53
C ASN A 261 7.30 -18.14 6.11
N ASN A 262 6.32 -17.27 5.89
CA ASN A 262 4.99 -17.70 5.44
C ASN A 262 4.98 -18.09 3.97
N MET A 263 5.66 -17.35 3.11
CA MET A 263 5.77 -17.71 1.69
C MET A 263 6.56 -19.03 1.51
N GLY A 264 7.63 -19.24 2.26
CA GLY A 264 8.48 -20.44 2.17
C GLY A 264 7.81 -21.74 2.64
N LYS A 265 6.90 -21.69 3.61
CA LYS A 265 6.15 -22.87 4.10
C LYS A 265 5.24 -23.50 3.03
N HIS A 266 4.98 -22.81 1.95
CA HIS A 266 4.06 -23.23 0.88
C HIS A 266 4.74 -23.39 -0.48
N THR A 267 6.08 -23.38 -0.51
CA THR A 267 6.82 -23.80 -1.70
C THR A 267 6.89 -25.33 -1.69
N PRO A 268 6.41 -26.02 -2.77
CA PRO A 268 6.40 -27.49 -2.84
C PRO A 268 7.81 -28.06 -2.86
#